data_10f14cbd2ff0a587165de7fa4128268d
#
_entry.id   10f14cbd2ff0a587165de7fa4128268d
#
_cell.length_a   1.000
_cell.length_b   1.000
_cell.length_c   1.000
_cell.angle_alpha   90.00
_cell.angle_beta   90.00
_cell.angle_gamma   90.00
#
_symmetry.space_group_name_H-M   'P 1'
#
loop_
_entity.id
_entity.type
_entity.pdbx_description
1 polymer ?
#
loop_
_entity_poly.entity_id
_entity_poly.type
_entity_poly.pdbx_seq_one_letter_code
_entity_poly.pdbx_strand_id
1 'polypeptide(L)'
;YEISECLVGSEMCIRDSLCMEAFQKFGFTEAEADIIQDVLLTADLYGIESHGMQRMVRYHKCIEKGMIDVHAKPEVVFETPISAVIDAHEAMGQLVSHRAMEMAIEKAKTTGVGIVSVRNSNHYGIAGYYAKMACKEGLMGFSCTNSEAIMVPTFARKAMLGSNPIACAFPAEPYDFFFDASTTVVTRGKLEMYNKMEKPLSLIHISE
;
A
#
# COMPACT_ATOMS: atom_id res chain seq x y z
N TYR A 1 2.88 2.40 32.11
CA TYR A 1 3.18 1.65 30.87
C TYR A 1 2.00 0.73 30.49
N GLU A 2 1.46 -0.08 31.40
CA GLU A 2 0.34 -1.00 31.14
C GLU A 2 -0.98 -0.30 30.75
N ILE A 3 -1.24 0.89 31.26
CA ILE A 3 -2.48 1.65 30.96
C ILE A 3 -2.44 2.21 29.52
N SER A 4 -1.25 2.59 29.02
CA SER A 4 -1.11 3.09 27.66
C SER A 4 -1.26 1.96 26.61
N GLU A 5 -0.77 0.77 26.90
CA GLU A 5 -0.95 -0.39 26.02
C GLU A 5 -2.41 -0.84 25.94
N CYS A 6 -3.15 -0.78 27.05
CA CYS A 6 -4.56 -1.13 27.09
C CYS A 6 -5.44 -0.11 26.33
N LEU A 7 -5.11 1.19 26.40
CA LEU A 7 -5.79 2.25 25.66
C LEU A 7 -5.49 2.17 24.15
N VAL A 8 -4.25 1.91 23.78
CA VAL A 8 -3.87 1.71 22.37
C VAL A 8 -4.59 0.49 21.78
N GLY A 9 -4.70 -0.60 22.54
CA GLY A 9 -5.43 -1.80 22.12
C GLY A 9 -6.93 -1.54 21.90
N SER A 10 -7.58 -0.81 22.80
CA SER A 10 -9.01 -0.50 22.67
C SER A 10 -9.31 0.47 21.53
N GLU A 11 -8.47 1.48 21.29
CA GLU A 11 -8.59 2.37 20.14
C GLU A 11 -8.37 1.62 18.82
N MET A 12 -7.47 0.64 18.81
CA MET A 12 -7.20 -0.18 17.63
C MET A 12 -8.40 -1.07 17.28
N CYS A 13 -9.01 -1.74 18.26
CA CYS A 13 -10.24 -2.52 18.04
C CYS A 13 -11.40 -1.67 17.48
N ILE A 14 -11.54 -0.41 17.94
CA ILE A 14 -12.56 0.50 17.42
C ILE A 14 -12.25 0.87 15.96
N ARG A 15 -11.00 1.15 15.64
CA ARG A 15 -10.55 1.47 14.27
C ARG A 15 -10.75 0.28 13.33
N ASP A 16 -10.40 -0.92 13.76
CA ASP A 16 -10.63 -2.16 13.03
C ASP A 16 -12.11 -2.32 12.67
N SER A 17 -12.99 -2.26 13.67
CA SER A 17 -14.43 -2.43 13.47
C SER A 17 -15.00 -1.37 12.53
N LEU A 18 -14.57 -0.12 12.66
CA LEU A 18 -15.00 0.98 11.80
C LEU A 18 -14.55 0.79 10.34
N CYS A 19 -13.29 0.38 10.14
CA CYS A 19 -12.77 0.09 8.81
C CYS A 19 -13.52 -1.04 8.14
N MET A 20 -13.70 -2.16 8.85
CA MET A 20 -14.44 -3.32 8.37
C MET A 20 -15.85 -2.93 7.92
N GLU A 21 -16.61 -2.28 8.80
CA GLU A 21 -17.98 -1.86 8.50
C GLU A 21 -18.06 -0.92 7.29
N ALA A 22 -17.11 0.01 7.18
CA ALA A 22 -17.06 0.96 6.07
C ALA A 22 -16.77 0.26 4.74
N PHE A 23 -15.76 -0.62 4.67
CA PHE A 23 -15.46 -1.33 3.42
C PHE A 23 -16.53 -2.32 3.02
N GLN A 24 -17.18 -2.99 3.97
CA GLN A 24 -18.36 -3.81 3.68
C GLN A 24 -19.50 -2.96 3.09
N LYS A 25 -19.75 -1.76 3.62
CA LYS A 25 -20.74 -0.82 3.04
C LYS A 25 -20.33 -0.29 1.67
N PHE A 26 -19.05 -0.24 1.36
CA PHE A 26 -18.55 0.10 0.02
C PHE A 26 -18.73 -1.03 -1.01
N GLY A 27 -19.14 -2.22 -0.57
CA GLY A 27 -19.46 -3.36 -1.43
C GLY A 27 -18.44 -4.50 -1.39
N PHE A 28 -17.42 -4.42 -0.54
CA PHE A 28 -16.45 -5.51 -0.36
C PHE A 28 -17.00 -6.60 0.57
N THR A 29 -16.57 -7.83 0.35
CA THR A 29 -16.83 -8.94 1.29
C THR A 29 -16.05 -8.75 2.59
N GLU A 30 -16.41 -9.47 3.65
CA GLU A 30 -15.72 -9.45 4.92
C GLU A 30 -14.22 -9.76 4.77
N ALA A 31 -13.88 -10.81 4.02
CA ALA A 31 -12.48 -11.20 3.78
C ALA A 31 -11.68 -10.15 3.00
N GLU A 32 -12.32 -9.49 2.03
CA GLU A 32 -11.68 -8.40 1.29
C GLU A 32 -11.49 -7.14 2.16
N ALA A 33 -12.50 -6.80 2.96
CA ALA A 33 -12.43 -5.69 3.89
C ALA A 33 -11.33 -5.90 4.94
N ASP A 34 -11.13 -7.14 5.40
CA ASP A 34 -10.06 -7.52 6.33
C ASP A 34 -8.68 -7.26 5.75
N ILE A 35 -8.41 -7.69 4.52
CA ILE A 35 -7.13 -7.41 3.85
C ILE A 35 -6.91 -5.89 3.68
N ILE A 36 -7.94 -5.17 3.25
CA ILE A 36 -7.82 -3.72 3.01
C ILE A 36 -7.53 -2.98 4.32
N GLN A 37 -8.25 -3.31 5.38
CA GLN A 37 -8.05 -2.67 6.67
C GLN A 37 -6.67 -2.98 7.26
N ASP A 38 -6.19 -4.23 7.17
CA ASP A 38 -4.88 -4.63 7.70
C ASP A 38 -3.75 -3.81 7.07
N VAL A 39 -3.81 -3.56 5.76
CA VAL A 39 -2.87 -2.66 5.07
C VAL A 39 -2.93 -1.23 5.61
N LEU A 40 -4.14 -0.68 5.84
CA LEU A 40 -4.31 0.69 6.32
C LEU A 40 -3.87 0.85 7.78
N LEU A 41 -4.26 -0.09 8.63
CA LEU A 41 -3.89 -0.06 10.04
C LEU A 41 -2.40 -0.31 10.25
N THR A 42 -1.80 -1.19 9.44
CA THR A 42 -0.33 -1.37 9.43
C THR A 42 0.38 -0.06 9.09
N ALA A 43 -0.15 0.73 8.14
CA ALA A 43 0.42 2.04 7.83
C ALA A 43 0.31 3.01 9.01
N ASP A 44 -0.82 3.05 9.70
CA ASP A 44 -1.01 3.89 10.90
C ASP A 44 -0.10 3.43 12.04
N LEU A 45 0.07 2.12 12.26
CA LEU A 45 0.99 1.56 13.26
C LEU A 45 2.45 1.93 13.01
N TYR A 46 2.84 2.06 11.75
CA TYR A 46 4.19 2.51 11.38
C TYR A 46 4.35 4.04 11.41
N GLY A 47 3.32 4.79 11.84
CA GLY A 47 3.32 6.25 11.83
C GLY A 47 3.23 6.86 10.43
N ILE A 48 2.80 6.06 9.42
CA ILE A 48 2.62 6.50 8.03
C ILE A 48 1.15 6.89 7.83
N GLU A 49 0.65 7.80 8.64
CA GLU A 49 -0.75 8.25 8.64
C GLU A 49 -1.24 8.70 7.25
N SER A 50 -0.32 9.17 6.38
CA SER A 50 -0.64 9.55 5.01
C SER A 50 -1.19 8.40 4.15
N HIS A 51 -1.00 7.15 4.56
CA HIS A 51 -1.44 5.93 3.88
C HIS A 51 -2.33 5.04 4.75
N GLY A 52 -2.67 5.49 5.95
CA GLY A 52 -3.56 4.82 6.90
C GLY A 52 -5.05 5.08 6.66
N MET A 53 -5.83 5.00 7.72
CA MET A 53 -7.31 5.15 7.70
C MET A 53 -7.82 6.41 7.01
N GLN A 54 -7.06 7.50 7.02
CA GLN A 54 -7.47 8.72 6.30
C GLN A 54 -7.72 8.48 4.79
N ARG A 55 -7.16 7.40 4.21
CA ARG A 55 -7.37 7.04 2.80
C ARG A 55 -8.77 6.51 2.49
N MET A 56 -9.53 6.09 3.48
CA MET A 56 -10.89 5.59 3.30
C MET A 56 -11.76 6.56 2.51
N VAL A 57 -11.70 7.85 2.85
CA VAL A 57 -12.47 8.90 2.15
C VAL A 57 -12.08 8.98 0.67
N ARG A 58 -10.79 8.85 0.36
CA ARG A 58 -10.32 8.85 -1.03
C ARG A 58 -10.80 7.61 -1.79
N TYR A 59 -10.69 6.45 -1.18
CA TYR A 59 -11.14 5.19 -1.80
C TYR A 59 -12.64 5.22 -2.06
N HIS A 60 -13.44 5.67 -1.11
CA HIS A 60 -14.89 5.85 -1.31
C HIS A 60 -15.18 6.75 -2.53
N LYS A 61 -14.54 7.91 -2.62
CA LYS A 61 -14.68 8.79 -3.78
C LYS A 61 -14.23 8.18 -5.10
N CYS A 62 -13.22 7.31 -5.08
CA CYS A 62 -12.76 6.60 -6.27
C CYS A 62 -13.77 5.52 -6.71
N ILE A 63 -14.39 4.84 -5.76
CA ILE A 63 -15.48 3.87 -6.01
C ILE A 63 -16.68 4.59 -6.60
N GLU A 64 -17.16 5.69 -5.99
CA GLU A 64 -18.28 6.48 -6.50
C GLU A 64 -18.06 7.00 -7.93
N LYS A 65 -16.82 7.28 -8.30
CA LYS A 65 -16.42 7.74 -9.63
C LYS A 65 -16.16 6.61 -10.63
N GLY A 66 -16.30 5.34 -10.22
CA GLY A 66 -15.99 4.19 -11.06
C GLY A 66 -14.52 4.03 -11.38
N MET A 67 -13.61 4.66 -10.62
CA MET A 67 -12.16 4.49 -10.75
C MET A 67 -11.66 3.21 -10.05
N ILE A 68 -12.39 2.75 -9.04
CA ILE A 68 -12.22 1.46 -8.39
C ILE A 68 -13.50 0.68 -8.61
N ASP A 69 -13.36 -0.47 -9.27
CA ASP A 69 -14.47 -1.43 -9.43
C ASP A 69 -14.39 -2.47 -8.31
N VAL A 70 -15.37 -2.43 -7.40
CA VAL A 70 -15.47 -3.37 -6.26
C VAL A 70 -15.83 -4.79 -6.70
N HIS A 71 -16.33 -4.96 -7.91
CA HIS A 71 -16.71 -6.25 -8.49
C HIS A 71 -15.72 -6.76 -9.54
N ALA A 72 -14.63 -6.03 -9.75
CA ALA A 72 -13.59 -6.42 -10.69
C ALA A 72 -13.06 -7.83 -10.37
N LYS A 73 -12.76 -8.57 -11.44
CA LYS A 73 -12.17 -9.92 -11.34
C LYS A 73 -10.78 -9.91 -11.96
N PRO A 74 -9.73 -9.71 -11.14
CA PRO A 74 -8.37 -9.73 -11.63
C PRO A 74 -8.03 -11.05 -12.33
N GLU A 75 -7.38 -10.97 -13.49
CA GLU A 75 -7.04 -12.10 -14.37
C GLU A 75 -5.53 -12.25 -14.50
N VAL A 76 -5.03 -13.48 -14.45
CA VAL A 76 -3.64 -13.80 -14.80
C VAL A 76 -3.55 -13.89 -16.32
N VAL A 77 -2.98 -12.87 -16.95
CA VAL A 77 -2.89 -12.77 -18.41
C VAL A 77 -1.62 -13.38 -19.00
N PHE A 78 -0.64 -13.64 -18.16
CA PHE A 78 0.61 -14.32 -18.52
C PHE A 78 1.18 -15.03 -17.30
N GLU A 79 1.72 -16.24 -17.47
CA GLU A 79 2.30 -17.00 -16.37
C GLU A 79 3.45 -17.89 -16.86
N THR A 80 4.50 -17.97 -16.03
CA THR A 80 5.63 -18.89 -16.13
C THR A 80 5.86 -19.55 -14.78
N PRO A 81 6.75 -20.54 -14.66
CA PRO A 81 7.09 -21.10 -13.35
C PRO A 81 7.59 -20.06 -12.33
N ILE A 82 8.28 -18.99 -12.78
CA ILE A 82 8.91 -17.99 -11.94
C ILE A 82 8.21 -16.63 -11.97
N SER A 83 7.29 -16.40 -12.87
CA SER A 83 6.67 -15.07 -13.03
C SER A 83 5.20 -15.13 -13.41
N ALA A 84 4.49 -14.02 -13.19
CA ALA A 84 3.14 -13.81 -13.70
C ALA A 84 2.86 -12.32 -13.96
N VAL A 85 1.86 -12.07 -14.81
CA VAL A 85 1.27 -10.74 -15.00
C VAL A 85 -0.22 -10.82 -14.72
N ILE A 86 -0.69 -9.98 -13.82
CA ILE A 86 -2.11 -9.87 -13.44
C ILE A 86 -2.66 -8.58 -14.05
N ASP A 87 -3.78 -8.68 -14.76
CA ASP A 87 -4.61 -7.54 -15.11
C ASP A 87 -5.65 -7.35 -14.00
N ALA A 88 -5.61 -6.21 -13.34
CA ALA A 88 -6.46 -5.94 -12.18
C ALA A 88 -7.87 -5.46 -12.56
N HIS A 89 -8.11 -5.05 -13.81
CA HIS A 89 -9.40 -4.52 -14.25
C HIS A 89 -9.98 -3.45 -13.31
N GLU A 90 -9.15 -2.48 -12.89
CA GLU A 90 -9.50 -1.39 -11.96
C GLU A 90 -9.91 -1.86 -10.54
N ALA A 91 -9.56 -3.08 -10.15
CA ALA A 91 -9.82 -3.58 -8.80
C ALA A 91 -9.10 -2.76 -7.72
N MET A 92 -9.51 -2.97 -6.47
CA MET A 92 -8.86 -2.40 -5.29
C MET A 92 -7.41 -2.85 -5.19
N GLY A 93 -6.49 -1.87 -5.14
CA GLY A 93 -5.05 -2.13 -5.22
C GLY A 93 -4.52 -3.05 -4.13
N GLN A 94 -5.02 -2.92 -2.89
CA GLN A 94 -4.61 -3.76 -1.77
C GLN A 94 -4.90 -5.24 -2.03
N LEU A 95 -6.09 -5.57 -2.52
CA LEU A 95 -6.50 -6.95 -2.77
C LEU A 95 -5.66 -7.61 -3.85
N VAL A 96 -5.46 -6.90 -4.96
CA VAL A 96 -4.67 -7.44 -6.07
C VAL A 96 -3.21 -7.60 -5.71
N SER A 97 -2.64 -6.64 -4.97
CA SER A 97 -1.24 -6.69 -4.56
C SER A 97 -0.98 -7.76 -3.50
N HIS A 98 -1.95 -8.00 -2.59
CA HIS A 98 -1.89 -9.10 -1.65
C HIS A 98 -1.83 -10.44 -2.41
N ARG A 99 -2.77 -10.69 -3.32
CA ARG A 99 -2.79 -11.88 -4.18
C ARG A 99 -1.52 -12.02 -5.02
N ALA A 100 -1.02 -10.91 -5.57
CA ALA A 100 0.21 -10.92 -6.36
C ALA A 100 1.43 -11.34 -5.54
N MET A 101 1.53 -10.87 -4.30
CA MET A 101 2.63 -11.26 -3.40
C MET A 101 2.48 -12.71 -2.95
N GLU A 102 1.28 -13.19 -2.62
CA GLU A 102 1.05 -14.62 -2.33
C GLU A 102 1.51 -15.50 -3.49
N MET A 103 1.13 -15.17 -4.72
CA MET A 103 1.57 -15.89 -5.92
C MET A 103 3.10 -15.85 -6.10
N ALA A 104 3.73 -14.72 -5.84
CA ALA A 104 5.19 -14.59 -5.90
C ALA A 104 5.88 -15.46 -4.84
N ILE A 105 5.36 -15.50 -3.61
CA ILE A 105 5.84 -16.35 -2.52
C ILE A 105 5.75 -17.84 -2.91
N GLU A 106 4.61 -18.29 -3.43
CA GLU A 106 4.42 -19.70 -3.84
C GLU A 106 5.39 -20.10 -4.96
N LYS A 107 5.59 -19.23 -5.95
CA LYS A 107 6.59 -19.44 -7.00
C LYS A 107 8.01 -19.50 -6.42
N ALA A 108 8.36 -18.57 -5.54
CA ALA A 108 9.68 -18.53 -4.89
C ALA A 108 9.96 -19.77 -4.05
N LYS A 109 9.00 -20.29 -3.31
CA LYS A 109 9.13 -21.55 -2.55
C LYS A 109 9.44 -22.75 -3.45
N THR A 110 8.93 -22.74 -4.68
CA THR A 110 9.11 -23.86 -5.62
C THR A 110 10.37 -23.73 -6.46
N THR A 111 10.70 -22.53 -6.92
CA THR A 111 11.74 -22.29 -7.94
C THR A 111 12.90 -21.44 -7.46
N GLY A 112 12.84 -20.92 -6.22
CA GLY A 112 13.82 -19.99 -5.66
C GLY A 112 13.58 -18.52 -5.97
N VAL A 113 12.68 -18.19 -6.91
CA VAL A 113 12.31 -16.82 -7.27
C VAL A 113 10.86 -16.72 -7.72
N GLY A 114 10.17 -15.65 -7.34
CA GLY A 114 8.82 -15.35 -7.80
C GLY A 114 8.68 -13.86 -8.15
N ILE A 115 8.20 -13.54 -9.34
CA ILE A 115 8.04 -12.17 -9.83
C ILE A 115 6.61 -12.02 -10.36
N VAL A 116 5.82 -11.15 -9.77
CA VAL A 116 4.47 -10.87 -10.24
C VAL A 116 4.30 -9.38 -10.52
N SER A 117 3.92 -9.05 -11.73
CA SER A 117 3.58 -7.69 -12.15
C SER A 117 2.07 -7.52 -12.20
N VAL A 118 1.59 -6.37 -11.77
CA VAL A 118 0.16 -6.00 -11.81
C VAL A 118 0.00 -4.77 -12.69
N ARG A 119 -0.99 -4.79 -13.57
CA ARG A 119 -1.39 -3.64 -14.39
C ARG A 119 -2.86 -3.30 -14.20
N ASN A 120 -3.28 -2.11 -14.64
CA ASN A 120 -4.66 -1.61 -14.54
C ASN A 120 -5.19 -1.70 -13.10
N SER A 121 -4.35 -1.32 -12.13
CA SER A 121 -4.63 -1.36 -10.70
C SER A 121 -4.73 0.04 -10.11
N ASN A 122 -5.14 0.10 -8.87
CA ASN A 122 -5.30 1.31 -8.11
C ASN A 122 -4.25 1.43 -6.98
N HIS A 123 -4.32 2.51 -6.21
CA HIS A 123 -3.47 2.72 -5.05
C HIS A 123 -3.55 1.53 -4.07
N TYR A 124 -2.38 1.03 -3.60
CA TYR A 124 -2.29 -0.22 -2.84
C TYR A 124 -1.80 -0.06 -1.38
N GLY A 125 -1.76 1.18 -0.87
CA GLY A 125 -1.27 1.46 0.49
C GLY A 125 0.24 1.63 0.54
N ILE A 126 0.90 1.06 1.55
CA ILE A 126 2.36 1.09 1.72
C ILE A 126 3.01 -0.12 1.05
N ALA A 127 4.10 0.11 0.32
CA ALA A 127 4.81 -0.94 -0.40
C ALA A 127 5.45 -1.98 0.54
N GLY A 128 5.89 -1.54 1.71
CA GLY A 128 6.52 -2.38 2.72
C GLY A 128 5.64 -3.48 3.27
N TYR A 129 4.31 -3.30 3.29
CA TYR A 129 3.38 -4.33 3.71
C TYR A 129 3.59 -5.63 2.93
N TYR A 130 3.64 -5.54 1.61
CA TYR A 130 3.80 -6.71 0.73
C TYR A 130 5.21 -7.31 0.82
N ALA A 131 6.24 -6.49 0.93
CA ALA A 131 7.60 -7.00 1.15
C ALA A 131 7.70 -7.81 2.45
N LYS A 132 7.01 -7.36 3.53
CA LYS A 132 6.96 -8.10 4.80
C LYS A 132 6.17 -9.41 4.72
N MET A 133 5.21 -9.56 3.82
CA MET A 133 4.54 -10.85 3.62
C MET A 133 5.56 -11.95 3.24
N ALA A 134 6.44 -11.68 2.29
CA ALA A 134 7.48 -12.63 1.91
C ALA A 134 8.51 -12.85 3.03
N CYS A 135 8.86 -11.81 3.79
CA CYS A 135 9.77 -11.90 4.92
C CYS A 135 9.25 -12.82 6.02
N LYS A 136 7.96 -12.77 6.34
CA LYS A 136 7.31 -13.69 7.29
C LYS A 136 7.40 -15.16 6.87
N GLU A 137 7.56 -15.42 5.57
CA GLU A 137 7.73 -16.76 5.00
C GLU A 137 9.20 -17.17 4.83
N GLY A 138 10.12 -16.43 5.44
CA GLY A 138 11.56 -16.70 5.37
C GLY A 138 12.22 -16.31 4.05
N LEU A 139 11.57 -15.50 3.23
CA LEU A 139 12.03 -15.07 1.91
C LEU A 139 12.42 -13.58 1.92
N MET A 140 13.26 -13.18 0.99
CA MET A 140 13.42 -11.75 0.68
C MET A 140 12.21 -11.25 -0.10
N GLY A 141 11.50 -10.27 0.43
CA GLY A 141 10.42 -9.58 -0.25
C GLY A 141 10.86 -8.26 -0.89
N PHE A 142 10.34 -8.00 -2.08
CA PHE A 142 10.53 -6.73 -2.79
C PHE A 142 9.20 -6.26 -3.37
N SER A 143 8.89 -4.98 -3.21
CA SER A 143 7.69 -4.37 -3.77
C SER A 143 8.02 -2.97 -4.27
N CYS A 144 7.56 -2.65 -5.46
CA CYS A 144 7.68 -1.31 -6.03
C CYS A 144 6.50 -1.00 -6.94
N THR A 145 6.24 0.28 -7.16
CA THR A 145 5.22 0.71 -8.11
C THR A 145 5.56 2.09 -8.68
N ASN A 146 4.99 2.41 -9.82
CA ASN A 146 4.91 3.77 -10.32
C ASN A 146 3.70 4.49 -9.68
N SER A 147 3.69 5.81 -9.77
CA SER A 147 2.55 6.64 -9.40
C SER A 147 2.36 7.78 -10.39
N GLU A 148 1.24 8.51 -10.23
CA GLU A 148 0.95 9.69 -11.04
C GLU A 148 2.15 10.66 -11.09
N ALA A 149 2.44 11.21 -12.26
CA ALA A 149 3.54 12.14 -12.48
C ALA A 149 3.20 13.52 -11.90
N ILE A 150 3.53 13.73 -10.62
CA ILE A 150 3.26 14.96 -9.87
C ILE A 150 4.54 15.67 -9.41
N MET A 151 5.70 15.04 -9.54
CA MET A 151 6.99 15.58 -9.15
C MET A 151 7.68 16.23 -10.35
N VAL A 152 8.19 17.43 -10.13
CA VAL A 152 9.03 18.14 -11.09
C VAL A 152 10.49 17.78 -10.81
N PRO A 153 11.22 17.16 -11.75
CA PRO A 153 12.65 16.88 -11.58
C PRO A 153 13.46 18.16 -11.38
N THR A 154 14.59 18.04 -10.70
CA THR A 154 15.51 19.16 -10.46
C THR A 154 15.84 19.87 -11.78
N PHE A 155 15.75 21.22 -11.77
CA PHE A 155 15.91 22.10 -12.93
C PHE A 155 14.87 21.96 -14.04
N ALA A 156 13.85 21.12 -13.90
CA ALA A 156 12.76 21.04 -14.86
C ALA A 156 11.63 22.04 -14.54
N ARG A 157 10.68 22.17 -15.49
CA ARG A 157 9.50 23.04 -15.35
C ARG A 157 8.18 22.29 -15.42
N LYS A 158 8.23 20.97 -15.63
CA LYS A 158 7.04 20.14 -15.82
C LYS A 158 7.14 18.89 -14.96
N ALA A 159 6.03 18.50 -14.34
CA ALA A 159 5.92 17.26 -13.63
C ALA A 159 6.09 16.07 -14.59
N MET A 160 6.99 15.14 -14.28
CA MET A 160 7.34 13.99 -15.12
C MET A 160 7.48 12.69 -14.35
N LEU A 161 7.67 12.74 -13.04
CA LEU A 161 7.91 11.59 -12.18
C LEU A 161 6.84 11.49 -11.10
N GLY A 162 6.55 10.26 -10.68
CA GLY A 162 5.74 9.99 -9.50
C GLY A 162 6.60 9.76 -8.26
N SER A 163 5.97 9.53 -7.12
CA SER A 163 6.65 9.20 -5.86
C SER A 163 7.31 7.81 -5.88
N ASN A 164 6.89 6.93 -6.77
CA ASN A 164 7.47 5.65 -7.13
C ASN A 164 8.15 4.92 -5.95
N PRO A 165 7.38 4.46 -4.94
CA PRO A 165 7.94 3.83 -3.76
C PRO A 165 8.66 2.51 -4.08
N ILE A 166 9.68 2.22 -3.28
CA ILE A 166 10.44 0.96 -3.30
C ILE A 166 10.51 0.45 -1.87
N ALA A 167 10.20 -0.81 -1.68
CA ALA A 167 10.30 -1.47 -0.40
C ALA A 167 11.00 -2.82 -0.52
N CYS A 168 11.77 -3.19 0.50
CA CYS A 168 12.29 -4.53 0.66
C CYS A 168 12.31 -4.95 2.13
N ALA A 169 12.15 -6.24 2.35
CA ALA A 169 12.27 -6.86 3.65
C ALA A 169 12.92 -8.23 3.51
N PHE A 170 13.76 -8.61 4.46
CA PHE A 170 14.32 -9.95 4.52
C PHE A 170 14.64 -10.35 5.95
N PRO A 171 14.55 -11.65 6.28
CA PRO A 171 14.83 -12.14 7.61
C PRO A 171 16.26 -11.85 8.02
N ALA A 172 16.47 -11.36 9.24
CA ALA A 172 17.77 -11.12 9.84
C ALA A 172 17.68 -11.22 11.36
N GLU A 173 18.79 -11.54 12.01
CA GLU A 173 18.89 -11.58 13.47
C GLU A 173 19.56 -10.31 13.99
N PRO A 174 19.11 -9.71 15.09
CA PRO A 174 17.95 -10.09 15.92
C PRO A 174 16.60 -9.52 15.42
N TYR A 175 16.59 -8.73 14.36
CA TYR A 175 15.40 -8.12 13.76
C TYR A 175 15.48 -8.19 12.24
N ASP A 176 14.34 -8.39 11.60
CA ASP A 176 14.23 -8.33 10.14
C ASP A 176 14.76 -7.01 9.60
N PHE A 177 15.47 -7.07 8.48
CA PHE A 177 15.74 -5.86 7.72
C PHE A 177 14.46 -5.38 7.03
N PHE A 178 14.17 -4.09 7.16
CA PHE A 178 13.00 -3.49 6.56
C PHE A 178 13.32 -2.10 6.00
N PHE A 179 12.99 -1.89 4.73
CA PHE A 179 13.12 -0.62 4.04
C PHE A 179 11.84 -0.35 3.24
N ASP A 180 11.27 0.82 3.39
CA ASP A 180 10.14 1.31 2.58
C ASP A 180 10.28 2.82 2.41
N ALA A 181 10.52 3.26 1.20
CA ALA A 181 10.74 4.66 0.90
C ALA A 181 10.12 5.08 -0.43
N SER A 182 9.56 6.28 -0.42
CA SER A 182 9.26 7.04 -1.62
C SER A 182 10.56 7.54 -2.25
N THR A 183 10.62 7.66 -3.58
CA THR A 183 11.74 8.30 -4.27
C THR A 183 11.64 9.84 -4.27
N THR A 184 10.64 10.40 -3.61
CA THR A 184 10.46 11.83 -3.37
C THR A 184 10.66 12.15 -1.89
N VAL A 185 11.11 13.37 -1.56
CA VAL A 185 11.30 13.82 -0.17
C VAL A 185 9.98 13.79 0.62
N VAL A 186 8.87 14.14 -0.03
CA VAL A 186 7.54 14.09 0.57
C VAL A 186 6.54 13.47 -0.39
N THR A 187 5.53 12.80 0.17
CA THR A 187 4.41 12.28 -0.61
C THR A 187 3.27 13.31 -0.68
N ARG A 188 2.45 13.23 -1.73
CA ARG A 188 1.20 14.02 -1.84
C ARG A 188 0.33 13.87 -0.57
N GLY A 189 0.24 12.68 0.00
CA GLY A 189 -0.53 12.45 1.21
C GLY A 189 -0.04 13.26 2.41
N LYS A 190 1.27 13.48 2.53
CA LYS A 190 1.83 14.33 3.57
C LYS A 190 1.46 15.80 3.37
N LEU A 191 1.45 16.28 2.13
CA LEU A 191 0.98 17.63 1.80
C LEU A 191 -0.52 17.79 2.11
N GLU A 192 -1.33 16.79 1.78
CA GLU A 192 -2.76 16.77 2.11
C GLU A 192 -3.00 16.84 3.64
N MET A 193 -2.20 16.11 4.43
CA MET A 193 -2.25 16.18 5.90
C MET A 193 -1.85 17.56 6.44
N TYR A 194 -0.78 18.13 5.92
CA TYR A 194 -0.32 19.47 6.35
C TYR A 194 -1.38 20.52 6.05
N ASN A 195 -2.01 20.44 4.88
CA ASN A 195 -3.11 21.33 4.53
C ASN A 195 -4.32 21.18 5.47
N LYS A 196 -4.69 19.95 5.86
CA LYS A 196 -5.75 19.70 6.85
C LYS A 196 -5.44 20.25 8.24
N MET A 197 -4.16 20.21 8.62
CA MET A 197 -3.69 20.66 9.93
C MET A 197 -3.30 22.15 9.94
N GLU A 198 -3.48 22.85 8.81
CA GLU A 198 -3.05 24.25 8.62
C GLU A 198 -1.56 24.47 8.96
N LYS A 199 -0.73 23.43 8.78
CA LYS A 199 0.71 23.48 9.00
C LYS A 199 1.40 24.14 7.81
N PRO A 200 2.33 25.08 8.04
CA PRO A 200 3.10 25.66 6.95
C PRO A 200 4.02 24.63 6.32
N LEU A 201 4.17 24.70 5.00
CA LEU A 201 5.20 23.94 4.30
C LEU A 201 6.56 24.60 4.56
N SER A 202 7.56 23.81 4.92
CA SER A 202 8.93 24.32 5.00
C SER A 202 9.51 24.52 3.58
N LEU A 203 10.55 25.32 3.47
CA LEU A 203 11.25 25.53 2.19
C LEU A 203 11.77 24.23 1.56
N ILE A 204 12.08 23.22 2.37
CA ILE A 204 12.47 21.87 1.91
C ILE A 204 11.34 21.18 1.13
N HIS A 205 10.07 21.49 1.47
CA HIS A 205 8.91 20.92 0.80
C HIS A 205 8.52 21.68 -0.48
N ILE A 206 9.07 22.88 -0.69
CA ILE A 206 8.75 23.75 -1.83
C ILE A 206 9.81 23.64 -2.94
N SER A 207 11.01 23.17 -2.59
CA SER A 207 12.13 23.05 -3.54
C SER A 207 12.06 21.83 -4.46
N GLU A 208 11.02 21.06 -4.37
CA GLU A 208 10.69 19.90 -5.20
C GLU A 208 9.32 20.15 -5.85
#